data_cbc3c7b1afeb8ecd7b3d015e4fef31f4
#
_entry.id   cbc3c7b1afeb8ecd7b3d015e4fef31f4
#
_cell.length_a   1.000
_cell.length_b   1.000
_cell.length_c   1.000
_cell.angle_alpha   90.00
_cell.angle_beta   90.00
_cell.angle_gamma   90.00
#
_symmetry.space_group_name_H-M   'P 1'
#
loop_
_entity.id
_entity.type
_entity.pdbx_description
1 polymer ?
#
loop_
_entity_poly.entity_id
_entity_poly.type
_entity_poly.pdbx_seq_one_letter_code
_entity_poly.pdbx_strand_id
1 'polypeptide(L)'
;MPQPVFRSGHWVPPDLPFYKANFDGALFRDSSSAGIGVVVKDFEGNVIGALSEQIGLPASVVEVEALAYRRAFSFAIEIGLQEVVSEGDSKTIISSLNSDCSCLAHFVHLVEDCRVHAGNLRFSAFTHVRRIYNVVADKLAKKARYLLLPQFWLEDIPVDVSPFVTRQKFYVKPLIKFQLVSSKKIKIKKNKKKFVTYL
;
A
#
# COMPACT_ATOMS: atom_id res chain seq x y z
N MET A 1 -0.91 -9.40 19.68
CA MET A 1 -1.75 -9.98 18.63
C MET A 1 -0.87 -10.72 17.63
N PRO A 2 -1.18 -11.94 17.18
CA PRO A 2 -0.33 -12.64 16.23
C PRO A 2 -0.35 -11.93 14.88
N GLN A 3 0.83 -11.64 14.35
CA GLN A 3 1.01 -11.08 13.01
C GLN A 3 0.57 -12.09 11.96
N PRO A 4 -0.24 -11.72 10.97
CA PRO A 4 -0.64 -12.64 9.91
C PRO A 4 0.58 -13.04 9.07
N VAL A 5 0.91 -14.33 9.07
CA VAL A 5 1.96 -14.91 8.22
C VAL A 5 1.39 -15.06 6.81
N PHE A 6 1.55 -14.04 5.96
CA PHE A 6 1.15 -14.12 4.56
C PHE A 6 2.21 -14.84 3.72
N ARG A 7 2.01 -16.13 3.48
CA ARG A 7 2.68 -16.88 2.42
C ARG A 7 1.76 -16.96 1.18
N SER A 8 1.45 -15.82 0.55
CA SER A 8 0.71 -15.83 -0.70
C SER A 8 1.66 -15.64 -1.89
N GLY A 9 1.49 -16.45 -2.92
CA GLY A 9 2.18 -16.31 -4.21
C GLY A 9 1.63 -15.17 -5.08
N HIS A 10 0.90 -14.20 -4.53
CA HIS A 10 0.27 -13.07 -5.22
C HIS A 10 0.04 -11.90 -4.26
N TRP A 11 -0.34 -10.74 -4.81
CA TRP A 11 -0.80 -9.59 -4.00
C TRP A 11 -2.11 -9.92 -3.30
N VAL A 12 -2.26 -9.53 -2.04
CA VAL A 12 -3.45 -9.78 -1.21
C VAL A 12 -4.09 -8.44 -0.86
N PRO A 13 -5.41 -8.28 -1.05
CA PRO A 13 -6.12 -7.08 -0.62
C PRO A 13 -6.12 -6.94 0.90
N PRO A 14 -6.41 -5.74 1.43
CA PRO A 14 -6.61 -5.56 2.86
C PRO A 14 -7.94 -6.17 3.30
N ASP A 15 -8.08 -6.45 4.59
CA ASP A 15 -9.37 -6.75 5.20
C ASP A 15 -10.18 -5.44 5.42
N LEU A 16 -11.51 -5.54 5.46
CA LEU A 16 -12.36 -4.41 5.86
C LEU A 16 -12.08 -4.00 7.32
N PRO A 17 -12.08 -2.71 7.65
CA PRO A 17 -12.42 -1.53 6.83
C PRO A 17 -11.21 -0.88 6.13
N PHE A 18 -10.07 -1.55 6.06
CA PHE A 18 -8.80 -0.97 5.66
C PHE A 18 -8.67 -0.78 4.15
N TYR A 19 -7.88 0.22 3.78
CA TYR A 19 -7.35 0.42 2.43
C TYR A 19 -5.87 0.05 2.38
N LYS A 20 -5.40 -0.41 1.24
CA LYS A 20 -3.99 -0.75 1.05
C LYS A 20 -3.33 0.22 0.08
N ALA A 21 -2.33 0.94 0.55
CA ALA A 21 -1.52 1.85 -0.23
C ALA A 21 -0.18 1.19 -0.58
N ASN A 22 -0.02 0.74 -1.83
CA ASN A 22 1.26 0.30 -2.36
C ASN A 22 2.03 1.51 -2.88
N PHE A 23 3.31 1.60 -2.55
CA PHE A 23 4.20 2.68 -3.01
C PHE A 23 5.52 2.12 -3.52
N ASP A 24 6.18 2.87 -4.39
CA ASP A 24 7.51 2.58 -4.92
C ASP A 24 8.22 3.86 -5.36
N GLY A 25 9.54 3.84 -5.36
CA GLY A 25 10.41 4.90 -5.83
C GLY A 25 11.31 4.44 -6.99
N ALA A 26 11.53 5.30 -7.97
CA ALA A 26 12.42 5.03 -9.10
C ALA A 26 13.43 6.15 -9.29
N LEU A 27 14.74 5.84 -9.43
CA LEU A 27 15.78 6.82 -9.71
C LEU A 27 16.04 6.94 -11.21
N PHE A 28 16.13 8.17 -11.70
CA PHE A 28 16.47 8.54 -13.08
C PHE A 28 17.72 9.39 -13.09
N ARG A 29 18.89 8.72 -13.02
CA ARG A 29 20.19 9.40 -12.88
C ARG A 29 20.56 10.27 -14.08
N ASP A 30 20.16 9.87 -15.27
CA ASP A 30 20.37 10.57 -16.53
C ASP A 30 19.61 11.89 -16.64
N SER A 31 18.47 12.02 -15.98
CA SER A 31 17.65 13.24 -15.90
C SER A 31 17.74 13.95 -14.54
N SER A 32 18.66 13.51 -13.66
CA SER A 32 18.81 14.07 -12.29
C SER A 32 17.47 14.18 -11.56
N SER A 33 16.61 13.17 -11.69
CA SER A 33 15.29 13.13 -11.10
C SER A 33 14.96 11.76 -10.53
N ALA A 34 13.84 11.67 -9.83
CA ALA A 34 13.27 10.42 -9.35
C ALA A 34 11.75 10.44 -9.55
N GLY A 35 11.15 9.25 -9.51
CA GLY A 35 9.72 9.10 -9.61
C GLY A 35 9.14 8.43 -8.38
N ILE A 36 7.99 8.89 -7.97
CA ILE A 36 7.15 8.29 -6.93
C ILE A 36 5.89 7.72 -7.60
N GLY A 37 5.56 6.49 -7.24
CA GLY A 37 4.33 5.83 -7.65
C GLY A 37 3.55 5.33 -6.44
N VAL A 38 2.26 5.63 -6.39
CA VAL A 38 1.34 5.18 -5.33
C VAL A 38 0.08 4.64 -5.97
N VAL A 39 -0.43 3.53 -5.44
CA VAL A 39 -1.76 3.02 -5.76
C VAL A 39 -2.47 2.60 -4.48
N VAL A 40 -3.67 3.11 -4.28
CA VAL A 40 -4.54 2.76 -3.15
C VAL A 40 -5.67 1.86 -3.62
N LYS A 41 -5.91 0.78 -2.91
CA LYS A 41 -6.93 -0.22 -3.24
C LYS A 41 -7.77 -0.60 -2.03
N ASP A 42 -9.03 -0.96 -2.31
CA ASP A 42 -9.95 -1.49 -1.32
C ASP A 42 -9.80 -3.01 -1.10
N PHE A 43 -10.67 -3.56 -0.26
CA PHE A 43 -10.74 -4.99 0.08
C PHE A 43 -11.13 -5.91 -1.10
N GLU A 44 -11.70 -5.37 -2.19
CA GLU A 44 -11.98 -6.09 -3.42
C GLU A 44 -10.84 -5.96 -4.46
N GLY A 45 -9.81 -5.16 -4.15
CA GLY A 45 -8.71 -4.84 -5.04
C GLY A 45 -9.08 -3.82 -6.12
N ASN A 46 -10.19 -3.06 -5.93
CA ASN A 46 -10.49 -1.92 -6.79
C ASN A 46 -9.52 -0.78 -6.50
N VAL A 47 -9.12 -0.06 -7.52
CA VAL A 47 -8.33 1.16 -7.36
C VAL A 47 -9.24 2.26 -6.83
N ILE A 48 -8.88 2.84 -5.70
CA ILE A 48 -9.54 4.02 -5.10
C ILE A 48 -8.82 5.28 -5.55
N GLY A 49 -7.48 5.20 -5.65
CA GLY A 49 -6.67 6.29 -6.18
C GLY A 49 -5.31 5.82 -6.63
N ALA A 50 -4.72 6.55 -7.56
CA ALA A 50 -3.34 6.36 -8.01
C ALA A 50 -2.65 7.70 -8.20
N LEU A 51 -1.34 7.70 -8.03
CA LEU A 51 -0.47 8.87 -8.14
C LEU A 51 0.80 8.49 -8.88
N SER A 52 1.26 9.39 -9.76
CA SER A 52 2.60 9.37 -10.33
C SER A 52 3.17 10.78 -10.28
N GLU A 53 4.34 10.94 -9.64
CA GLU A 53 4.96 12.25 -9.39
C GLU A 53 6.46 12.18 -9.62
N GLN A 54 7.00 13.16 -10.39
CA GLN A 54 8.43 13.34 -10.53
C GLN A 54 8.94 14.28 -9.44
N ILE A 55 10.08 13.94 -8.84
CA ILE A 55 10.78 14.76 -7.84
C ILE A 55 12.25 14.95 -8.23
N GLY A 56 12.92 15.91 -7.60
CA GLY A 56 14.38 16.03 -7.70
C GLY A 56 15.08 14.76 -7.25
N LEU A 57 16.29 14.49 -7.79
CA LEU A 57 17.05 13.28 -7.49
C LEU A 57 17.48 13.24 -6.01
N PRO A 58 16.99 12.27 -5.20
CA PRO A 58 17.47 12.06 -3.84
C PRO A 58 18.90 11.48 -3.83
N ALA A 59 19.60 11.61 -2.71
CA ALA A 59 20.98 11.13 -2.57
C ALA A 59 21.08 9.59 -2.65
N SER A 60 20.02 8.85 -2.30
CA SER A 60 20.04 7.40 -2.27
C SER A 60 18.71 6.75 -2.65
N VAL A 61 18.76 5.44 -2.97
CA VAL A 61 17.55 4.60 -3.16
C VAL A 61 16.68 4.58 -1.91
N VAL A 62 17.29 4.54 -0.73
CA VAL A 62 16.55 4.51 0.54
C VAL A 62 15.77 5.80 0.74
N GLU A 63 16.34 6.94 0.36
CA GLU A 63 15.64 8.23 0.45
C GLU A 63 14.45 8.32 -0.50
N VAL A 64 14.56 7.86 -1.76
CA VAL A 64 13.39 7.87 -2.66
C VAL A 64 12.28 6.95 -2.16
N GLU A 65 12.62 5.81 -1.57
CA GLU A 65 11.65 4.92 -0.95
C GLU A 65 10.95 5.57 0.26
N ALA A 66 11.70 6.27 1.12
CA ALA A 66 11.14 7.02 2.24
C ALA A 66 10.21 8.16 1.78
N LEU A 67 10.59 8.88 0.72
CA LEU A 67 9.78 9.93 0.12
C LEU A 67 8.50 9.36 -0.52
N ALA A 68 8.61 8.22 -1.21
CA ALA A 68 7.47 7.53 -1.79
C ALA A 68 6.49 7.06 -0.71
N TYR A 69 7.01 6.55 0.40
CA TYR A 69 6.21 6.18 1.56
C TYR A 69 5.46 7.39 2.15
N ARG A 70 6.19 8.49 2.45
CA ARG A 70 5.58 9.73 2.95
C ARG A 70 4.48 10.22 2.01
N ARG A 71 4.74 10.20 0.70
CA ARG A 71 3.75 10.62 -0.31
C ARG A 71 2.53 9.73 -0.34
N ALA A 72 2.67 8.43 -0.09
CA ALA A 72 1.54 7.50 -0.03
C ALA A 72 0.56 7.86 1.10
N PHE A 73 1.07 8.24 2.28
CA PHE A 73 0.21 8.68 3.38
C PHE A 73 -0.44 10.03 3.12
N SER A 74 0.32 11.01 2.62
CA SER A 74 -0.24 12.31 2.24
C SER A 74 -1.37 12.12 1.23
N PHE A 75 -1.16 11.30 0.20
CA PHE A 75 -2.17 11.02 -0.80
C PHE A 75 -3.40 10.31 -0.25
N ALA A 76 -3.22 9.35 0.65
CA ALA A 76 -4.35 8.68 1.30
C ALA A 76 -5.21 9.67 2.11
N ILE A 77 -4.58 10.59 2.84
CA ILE A 77 -5.27 11.67 3.58
C ILE A 77 -5.97 12.63 2.61
N GLU A 78 -5.31 13.04 1.53
CA GLU A 78 -5.86 13.93 0.50
C GLU A 78 -7.14 13.38 -0.13
N ILE A 79 -7.23 12.06 -0.33
CA ILE A 79 -8.43 11.39 -0.85
C ILE A 79 -9.42 10.95 0.25
N GLY A 80 -9.24 11.44 1.50
CA GLY A 80 -10.19 11.27 2.61
C GLY A 80 -10.14 9.93 3.35
N LEU A 81 -9.10 9.12 3.17
CA LEU A 81 -8.96 7.84 3.86
C LEU A 81 -8.41 8.02 5.27
N GLN A 82 -8.83 7.16 6.20
CA GLN A 82 -8.47 7.21 7.62
C GLN A 82 -7.87 5.90 8.15
N GLU A 83 -8.02 4.80 7.44
CA GLU A 83 -7.56 3.47 7.86
C GLU A 83 -6.74 2.83 6.73
N VAL A 84 -5.40 2.92 6.83
CA VAL A 84 -4.50 2.57 5.72
C VAL A 84 -3.41 1.60 6.16
N VAL A 85 -3.27 0.50 5.41
CA VAL A 85 -2.11 -0.39 5.46
C VAL A 85 -1.18 -0.03 4.30
N SER A 86 -0.01 0.47 4.60
CA SER A 86 0.98 0.85 3.59
C SER A 86 1.93 -0.31 3.29
N GLU A 87 2.16 -0.59 2.01
CA GLU A 87 3.02 -1.68 1.54
C GLU A 87 4.12 -1.16 0.61
N GLY A 88 5.39 -1.49 0.90
CA GLY A 88 6.53 -1.24 0.03
C GLY A 88 7.51 -2.42 -0.01
N ASP A 89 8.38 -2.46 -1.02
CA ASP A 89 9.34 -3.55 -1.18
C ASP A 89 10.72 -3.27 -0.54
N SER A 90 10.93 -2.08 0.02
CA SER A 90 12.13 -1.73 0.78
C SER A 90 12.09 -2.26 2.21
N LYS A 91 12.76 -3.39 2.45
CA LYS A 91 12.88 -3.95 3.81
C LYS A 91 13.50 -2.97 4.79
N THR A 92 14.49 -2.19 4.36
CA THR A 92 15.19 -1.20 5.19
C THR A 92 14.21 -0.17 5.73
N ILE A 93 13.39 0.43 4.87
CA ILE A 93 12.38 1.42 5.27
C ILE A 93 11.33 0.80 6.19
N ILE A 94 10.77 -0.34 5.81
CA ILE A 94 9.73 -1.01 6.61
C ILE A 94 10.26 -1.41 8.00
N SER A 95 11.50 -1.91 8.07
CA SER A 95 12.12 -2.23 9.36
C SER A 95 12.35 -0.99 10.22
N SER A 96 12.81 0.12 9.63
CA SER A 96 13.02 1.38 10.34
C SER A 96 11.72 1.99 10.86
N LEU A 97 10.63 1.87 10.10
CA LEU A 97 9.31 2.35 10.51
C LEU A 97 8.70 1.54 11.66
N ASN A 98 8.97 0.23 11.70
CA ASN A 98 8.47 -0.68 12.72
C ASN A 98 9.37 -0.78 13.97
N SER A 99 10.58 -0.19 13.95
CA SER A 99 11.51 -0.22 15.08
C SER A 99 11.51 1.10 15.83
N ASP A 100 11.51 1.06 17.17
CA ASP A 100 11.67 2.24 18.03
C ASP A 100 13.13 2.71 18.10
N CYS A 101 14.02 2.09 17.34
CA CYS A 101 15.46 2.39 17.37
C CYS A 101 15.76 3.66 16.58
N SER A 102 16.31 4.66 17.22
CA SER A 102 16.93 5.83 16.57
C SER A 102 18.22 5.40 15.88
N CYS A 103 18.09 4.82 14.68
CA CYS A 103 19.25 4.55 13.85
C CYS A 103 19.91 5.86 13.44
N LEU A 104 21.26 5.94 13.59
CA LEU A 104 22.11 7.06 13.12
C LEU A 104 22.21 7.11 11.56
N ALA A 105 21.16 6.76 10.85
CA ALA A 105 21.15 6.76 9.40
C ALA A 105 20.74 8.14 8.86
N HIS A 106 21.30 8.53 7.72
CA HIS A 106 21.03 9.83 7.07
C HIS A 106 19.56 10.09 6.74
N PHE A 107 18.69 9.08 6.79
CA PHE A 107 17.27 9.17 6.49
C PHE A 107 16.35 9.11 7.73
N VAL A 108 16.91 9.19 8.96
CA VAL A 108 16.12 9.12 10.22
C VAL A 108 15.03 10.19 10.26
N HIS A 109 15.35 11.42 9.87
CA HIS A 109 14.38 12.51 9.82
C HIS A 109 13.23 12.21 8.84
N LEU A 110 13.49 11.53 7.72
CA LEU A 110 12.44 11.11 6.78
C LEU A 110 11.53 10.03 7.37
N VAL A 111 12.11 9.09 8.14
CA VAL A 111 11.32 8.06 8.85
C VAL A 111 10.44 8.69 9.92
N GLU A 112 10.96 9.69 10.64
CA GLU A 112 10.18 10.42 11.64
C GLU A 112 9.04 11.22 11.02
N ASP A 113 9.32 11.96 9.93
CA ASP A 113 8.28 12.62 9.15
C ASP A 113 7.19 11.64 8.69
N CYS A 114 7.60 10.44 8.26
CA CYS A 114 6.68 9.39 7.87
C CYS A 114 5.76 8.96 9.03
N ARG A 115 6.30 8.81 10.23
CA ARG A 115 5.53 8.47 11.44
C ARG A 115 4.55 9.57 11.82
N VAL A 116 4.98 10.84 11.74
CA VAL A 116 4.11 12.00 11.99
C VAL A 116 2.94 12.01 11.00
N HIS A 117 3.20 11.80 9.72
CA HIS A 117 2.13 11.70 8.71
C HIS A 117 1.18 10.52 8.99
N ALA A 118 1.72 9.35 9.34
CA ALA A 118 0.94 8.18 9.71
C ALA A 118 0.05 8.42 10.94
N GLY A 119 0.53 9.23 11.89
CA GLY A 119 -0.21 9.63 13.10
C GLY A 119 -1.46 10.48 12.82
N ASN A 120 -1.59 11.08 11.65
CA ASN A 120 -2.79 11.80 11.22
C ASN A 120 -3.93 10.88 10.75
N LEU A 121 -3.67 9.59 10.61
CA LEU A 121 -4.67 8.57 10.29
C LEU A 121 -5.23 7.96 11.57
N ARG A 122 -6.48 7.52 11.54
CA ARG A 122 -7.12 6.77 12.62
C ARG A 122 -6.48 5.41 12.85
N PHE A 123 -6.00 4.81 11.76
CA PHE A 123 -5.21 3.59 11.76
C PHE A 123 -4.17 3.62 10.65
N SER A 124 -2.94 3.27 11.00
CA SER A 124 -1.86 3.08 10.05
C SER A 124 -1.06 1.82 10.40
N ALA A 125 -0.64 1.07 9.39
CA ALA A 125 0.26 -0.07 9.54
C ALA A 125 1.24 -0.12 8.37
N PHE A 126 2.41 -0.72 8.60
CA PHE A 126 3.51 -0.82 7.65
C PHE A 126 3.82 -2.27 7.37
N THR A 127 3.76 -2.68 6.12
CA THR A 127 4.03 -4.05 5.73
C THR A 127 5.01 -4.11 4.56
N HIS A 128 5.84 -5.16 4.57
CA HIS A 128 6.75 -5.44 3.47
C HIS A 128 6.06 -6.34 2.45
N VAL A 129 6.16 -5.97 1.18
CA VAL A 129 5.71 -6.78 0.06
C VAL A 129 6.90 -7.17 -0.82
N ARG A 130 6.86 -8.34 -1.45
CA ARG A 130 7.87 -8.70 -2.45
C ARG A 130 7.69 -7.83 -3.69
N ARG A 131 8.80 -7.40 -4.31
CA ARG A 131 8.82 -6.57 -5.52
C ARG A 131 7.91 -7.07 -6.63
N ILE A 132 7.85 -8.39 -6.85
CA ILE A 132 6.98 -9.01 -7.86
C ILE A 132 5.48 -8.76 -7.61
N TYR A 133 5.09 -8.37 -6.41
CA TYR A 133 3.71 -8.03 -6.04
C TYR A 133 3.49 -6.52 -5.91
N ASN A 134 4.56 -5.69 -5.97
CA ASN A 134 4.51 -4.23 -5.95
C ASN A 134 4.50 -3.60 -7.36
N VAL A 135 4.26 -4.40 -8.40
CA VAL A 135 4.43 -4.01 -9.81
C VAL A 135 3.63 -2.77 -10.21
N VAL A 136 2.43 -2.57 -9.67
CA VAL A 136 1.59 -1.42 -10.04
C VAL A 136 2.25 -0.12 -9.56
N ALA A 137 2.73 -0.07 -8.33
CA ALA A 137 3.45 1.09 -7.79
C ALA A 137 4.78 1.33 -8.54
N ASP A 138 5.55 0.26 -8.85
CA ASP A 138 6.77 0.33 -9.69
C ASP A 138 6.49 0.97 -11.06
N LYS A 139 5.38 0.58 -11.72
CA LYS A 139 5.01 1.15 -13.02
C LYS A 139 4.64 2.63 -12.93
N LEU A 140 3.90 3.02 -11.88
CA LEU A 140 3.56 4.41 -11.63
C LEU A 140 4.82 5.25 -11.31
N ALA A 141 5.75 4.73 -10.49
CA ALA A 141 7.01 5.39 -10.21
C ALA A 141 7.84 5.61 -11.48
N LYS A 142 7.94 4.60 -12.35
CA LYS A 142 8.66 4.70 -13.63
C LYS A 142 7.98 5.63 -14.63
N LYS A 143 6.65 5.71 -14.61
CA LYS A 143 5.86 6.63 -15.45
C LYS A 143 6.19 8.08 -15.15
N ALA A 144 6.50 8.40 -13.90
CA ALA A 144 6.85 9.74 -13.44
C ALA A 144 7.99 10.39 -14.24
N ARG A 145 8.89 9.58 -14.84
CA ARG A 145 9.99 10.08 -15.68
C ARG A 145 9.55 11.01 -16.80
N TYR A 146 8.34 10.82 -17.31
CA TYR A 146 7.81 11.54 -18.47
C TYR A 146 6.80 12.62 -18.09
N LEU A 147 6.64 12.90 -16.79
CA LEU A 147 5.66 13.84 -16.27
C LEU A 147 6.33 15.16 -15.92
N LEU A 148 5.75 16.27 -16.35
CA LEU A 148 6.15 17.63 -15.92
C LEU A 148 5.46 18.05 -14.62
N LEU A 149 4.29 17.49 -14.34
CA LEU A 149 3.48 17.76 -13.15
C LEU A 149 2.96 16.45 -12.57
N PRO A 150 2.71 16.38 -11.25
CA PRO A 150 2.08 15.22 -10.64
C PRO A 150 0.75 14.88 -11.32
N GLN A 151 0.49 13.60 -11.55
CA GLN A 151 -0.77 13.11 -12.09
C GLN A 151 -1.48 12.23 -11.04
N PHE A 152 -2.78 12.45 -10.94
CA PHE A 152 -3.67 11.78 -10.01
C PHE A 152 -4.82 11.12 -10.76
N TRP A 153 -5.20 9.93 -10.35
CA TRP A 153 -6.37 9.20 -10.84
C TRP A 153 -7.21 8.77 -9.65
N LEU A 154 -8.51 9.06 -9.68
CA LEU A 154 -9.48 8.62 -8.66
C LEU A 154 -10.39 7.59 -9.31
N GLU A 155 -10.54 6.43 -8.67
CA GLU A 155 -11.31 5.27 -9.16
C GLU A 155 -10.84 4.76 -10.53
N ASP A 156 -9.67 5.22 -10.98
CA ASP A 156 -9.08 4.93 -12.29
C ASP A 156 -7.56 4.75 -12.19
N ILE A 157 -6.92 4.38 -13.29
CA ILE A 157 -5.47 4.21 -13.41
C ILE A 157 -5.03 4.40 -14.87
N PRO A 158 -3.78 4.83 -15.15
CA PRO A 158 -3.29 4.94 -16.52
C PRO A 158 -3.49 3.65 -17.32
N VAL A 159 -3.90 3.79 -18.59
CA VAL A 159 -4.21 2.66 -19.50
C VAL A 159 -3.04 1.68 -19.61
N ASP A 160 -1.81 2.18 -19.66
CA ASP A 160 -0.57 1.39 -19.71
C ASP A 160 -0.27 0.63 -18.40
N VAL A 161 -0.86 1.05 -17.29
CA VAL A 161 -0.72 0.39 -15.97
C VAL A 161 -1.90 -0.54 -15.66
N SER A 162 -3.07 -0.30 -16.24
CA SER A 162 -4.31 -1.06 -16.02
C SER A 162 -4.15 -2.60 -16.14
N PRO A 163 -3.38 -3.17 -17.11
CA PRO A 163 -3.20 -4.62 -17.21
C PRO A 163 -2.58 -5.25 -15.94
N PHE A 164 -1.72 -4.53 -15.22
CA PHE A 164 -1.09 -5.02 -14.00
C PHE A 164 -2.09 -5.07 -12.83
N VAL A 165 -3.00 -4.11 -12.75
CA VAL A 165 -4.11 -4.11 -11.77
C VAL A 165 -5.06 -5.27 -12.05
N THR A 166 -5.47 -5.45 -13.29
CA THR A 166 -6.36 -6.54 -13.71
C THR A 166 -5.75 -7.90 -13.35
N ARG A 167 -4.46 -8.09 -13.58
CA ARG A 167 -3.75 -9.32 -13.21
C ARG A 167 -3.76 -9.56 -11.69
N GLN A 168 -3.56 -8.54 -10.87
CA GLN A 168 -3.65 -8.67 -9.42
C GLN A 168 -5.07 -9.02 -8.98
N LYS A 169 -6.10 -8.38 -9.53
CA LYS A 169 -7.52 -8.65 -9.24
C LYS A 169 -7.94 -10.07 -9.60
N PHE A 170 -7.37 -10.67 -10.61
CA PHE A 170 -7.70 -12.03 -11.01
C PHE A 170 -7.46 -13.05 -9.89
N TYR A 171 -6.43 -12.84 -9.08
CA TYR A 171 -6.12 -13.70 -7.94
C TYR A 171 -6.96 -13.39 -6.69
N VAL A 172 -7.56 -12.21 -6.59
CA VAL A 172 -8.36 -11.77 -5.43
C VAL A 172 -9.76 -12.39 -5.43
N LYS A 173 -10.43 -12.46 -6.58
CA LYS A 173 -11.83 -12.94 -6.68
C LYS A 173 -12.10 -14.32 -6.06
N PRO A 174 -11.23 -15.34 -6.21
CA PRO A 174 -11.44 -16.64 -5.53
C PRO A 174 -11.34 -16.56 -4.02
N LEU A 175 -10.44 -15.71 -3.48
CA LEU A 175 -10.21 -15.57 -2.05
C LEU A 175 -11.40 -14.91 -1.34
N ILE A 176 -11.97 -13.86 -1.91
CA ILE A 176 -13.14 -13.17 -1.35
C ILE A 176 -14.34 -14.12 -1.26
N LYS A 177 -14.59 -14.93 -2.30
CA LYS A 177 -15.66 -15.94 -2.27
C LYS A 177 -15.46 -16.93 -1.11
N PHE A 178 -14.23 -17.38 -0.88
CA PHE A 178 -13.93 -18.33 0.19
C PHE A 178 -14.11 -17.70 1.58
N GLN A 179 -13.67 -16.45 1.79
CA GLN A 179 -13.85 -15.74 3.06
C GLN A 179 -15.33 -15.47 3.37
N LEU A 180 -16.11 -15.03 2.39
CA LEU A 180 -17.55 -14.80 2.57
C LEU A 180 -18.31 -16.09 2.92
N VAL A 181 -17.98 -17.21 2.30
CA VAL A 181 -18.58 -18.52 2.64
C VAL A 181 -18.18 -18.95 4.04
N SER A 182 -16.92 -18.79 4.43
CA SER A 182 -16.44 -19.11 5.77
C SER A 182 -17.11 -18.24 6.84
N SER A 183 -17.22 -16.94 6.61
CA SER A 183 -17.88 -15.99 7.52
C SER A 183 -19.37 -16.30 7.68
N LYS A 184 -20.07 -16.65 6.61
CA LYS A 184 -21.48 -17.06 6.67
C LYS A 184 -21.67 -18.34 7.48
N LYS A 185 -20.80 -19.34 7.31
CA LYS A 185 -20.85 -20.59 8.11
C LYS A 185 -20.63 -20.31 9.60
N ILE A 186 -19.71 -19.42 9.95
CA ILE A 186 -19.47 -19.05 11.36
C ILE A 186 -20.68 -18.33 11.96
N LYS A 187 -21.33 -17.42 11.23
CA LYS A 187 -22.55 -16.73 11.68
C LYS A 187 -23.72 -17.71 11.91
N ILE A 188 -23.91 -18.68 11.01
CA ILE A 188 -24.97 -19.69 11.15
C ILE A 188 -24.74 -20.58 12.38
N LYS A 189 -23.47 -20.98 12.64
CA LYS A 189 -23.16 -21.76 13.87
C LYS A 189 -23.40 -20.94 15.14
N LYS A 190 -23.05 -19.64 15.18
CA LYS A 190 -23.35 -18.80 16.36
C LYS A 190 -24.83 -18.60 16.60
N ASN A 191 -25.64 -18.47 15.56
CA ASN A 191 -27.10 -18.36 15.71
C ASN A 191 -27.74 -19.67 16.20
N LYS A 192 -27.27 -20.84 15.72
CA LYS A 192 -27.77 -22.13 16.24
C LYS A 192 -27.45 -22.34 17.73
N LYS A 193 -26.30 -21.88 18.22
CA LYS A 193 -25.98 -21.94 19.65
C LYS A 193 -26.85 -21.02 20.51
N LYS A 194 -27.33 -19.91 19.98
CA LYS A 194 -28.24 -19.00 20.71
C LYS A 194 -29.67 -19.58 20.86
N PHE A 195 -30.10 -20.47 19.96
CA PHE A 195 -31.41 -21.09 20.02
C PHE A 195 -31.50 -22.30 20.98
N VAL A 196 -30.38 -22.80 21.44
CA VAL A 196 -30.35 -23.97 22.36
C VAL A 196 -30.32 -23.56 23.85
N THR A 197 -30.30 -22.26 24.15
CA THR A 197 -30.21 -21.76 25.54
C THR A 197 -31.55 -21.22 26.08
N TYR A 198 -32.68 -21.43 25.36
CA TYR A 198 -34.01 -21.06 25.81
C TYR A 198 -35.03 -22.18 25.48
N LEU A 199 -34.84 -23.34 26.09
CA LEU A 199 -35.89 -24.34 26.35
C LEU A 199 -35.62 -24.97 27.71
#